data_791f97e4aa9484da6d891fea3c081f77
#
_entry.id   791f97e4aa9484da6d891fea3c081f77
#
_cell.length_a   1.000
_cell.length_b   1.000
_cell.length_c   1.000
_cell.angle_alpha   90.00
_cell.angle_beta   90.00
_cell.angle_gamma   90.00
#
_symmetry.space_group_name_H-M   'P 1'
#
loop_
_entity.id
_entity.type
_entity.pdbx_description
1 polymer ?
#
loop_
_entity_poly.entity_id
_entity_poly.type
_entity_poly.pdbx_seq_one_letter_code
_entity_poly.pdbx_strand_id
1 'polypeptide(L)'
;HAIVMVDGLSGENQIVLSPGANDQLPVDMIAPFLAPARNQDWALSQNETNLTTSFLTAAKNKGMKICYSAAPFVAEITASLLPLVDLLIVNHIEAAALTAHQGCTADALGVPHLIITSGAKGADYCGDEGSFHVPAPRVEPVDTTGAGDTYLGYVLAGIDSGQSMQEAMQDAAQAAALQVTRHGASAAIPRRDELVVE
;
A
#
# COMPACT_ATOMS: atom_id res chain seq x y z
N HIS A 1 -7.53 17.48 -6.80
CA HIS A 1 -8.49 17.66 -5.72
C HIS A 1 -9.27 16.35 -5.52
N ALA A 2 -9.59 16.02 -4.27
CA ALA A 2 -10.49 14.95 -3.91
C ALA A 2 -11.69 15.53 -3.15
N ILE A 3 -12.90 15.07 -3.49
CA ILE A 3 -14.11 15.35 -2.72
C ILE A 3 -14.50 14.04 -2.05
N VAL A 4 -14.41 14.01 -0.72
CA VAL A 4 -14.79 12.86 0.09
C VAL A 4 -16.21 13.11 0.59
N MET A 5 -17.15 12.26 0.20
CA MET A 5 -18.51 12.25 0.69
C MET A 5 -18.65 11.09 1.68
N VAL A 6 -19.03 11.39 2.91
CA VAL A 6 -19.20 10.37 3.96
C VAL A 6 -20.70 10.24 4.23
N ASP A 7 -21.21 9.03 4.17
CA ASP A 7 -22.58 8.73 4.60
C ASP A 7 -22.66 8.80 6.14
N GLY A 8 -23.50 9.69 6.63
CA GLY A 8 -23.62 9.95 8.08
C GLY A 8 -24.26 8.82 8.89
N LEU A 9 -24.81 7.79 8.24
CA LEU A 9 -25.46 6.65 8.90
C LEU A 9 -24.59 5.40 8.88
N SER A 10 -23.98 5.11 7.71
CA SER A 10 -23.16 3.91 7.52
C SER A 10 -21.66 4.13 7.80
N GLY A 11 -21.20 5.39 7.77
CA GLY A 11 -19.77 5.73 7.82
C GLY A 11 -19.03 5.39 6.52
N GLU A 12 -19.70 4.88 5.50
CA GLU A 12 -19.09 4.61 4.20
C GLU A 12 -18.71 5.91 3.51
N ASN A 13 -17.61 5.91 2.79
CA ASN A 13 -17.17 7.04 2.01
C ASN A 13 -17.17 6.76 0.50
N GLN A 14 -17.42 7.81 -0.25
CA GLN A 14 -17.26 7.84 -1.71
C GLN A 14 -16.34 8.99 -2.06
N ILE A 15 -15.31 8.70 -2.85
CA ILE A 15 -14.29 9.68 -3.22
C ILE A 15 -14.43 10.00 -4.71
N VAL A 16 -14.64 11.29 -5.01
CA VAL A 16 -14.60 11.80 -6.38
C VAL A 16 -13.25 12.49 -6.59
N LEU A 17 -12.47 11.97 -7.52
CA LEU A 17 -11.14 12.48 -7.82
C LEU A 17 -11.14 13.42 -9.02
N SER A 18 -10.37 14.51 -8.91
CA SER A 18 -9.96 15.38 -10.01
C SER A 18 -8.43 15.49 -9.95
N PRO A 19 -7.68 14.71 -10.74
CA PRO A 19 -6.24 14.56 -10.59
C PRO A 19 -5.46 15.87 -10.79
N GLY A 20 -5.93 16.77 -11.66
CA GLY A 20 -5.29 18.08 -11.85
C GLY A 20 -3.81 17.95 -12.20
N ALA A 21 -2.93 18.55 -11.39
CA ALA A 21 -1.49 18.54 -11.61
C ALA A 21 -0.87 17.13 -11.53
N ASN A 22 -1.48 16.21 -10.78
CA ASN A 22 -0.98 14.85 -10.65
C ASN A 22 -1.00 14.09 -11.99
N ASP A 23 -1.91 14.45 -12.89
CA ASP A 23 -2.02 13.84 -14.23
C ASP A 23 -1.24 14.61 -15.30
N GLN A 24 -0.44 15.59 -14.91
CA GLN A 24 0.31 16.47 -15.82
C GLN A 24 1.80 16.54 -15.45
N LEU A 25 2.31 15.58 -14.71
CA LEU A 25 3.72 15.55 -14.33
C LEU A 25 4.59 15.27 -15.57
N PRO A 26 5.63 16.09 -15.83
CA PRO A 26 6.54 15.86 -16.94
C PRO A 26 7.48 14.70 -16.65
N VAL A 27 7.74 13.84 -17.64
CA VAL A 27 8.54 12.62 -17.50
C VAL A 27 10.00 12.87 -17.11
N ASP A 28 10.53 14.04 -17.46
CA ASP A 28 11.90 14.46 -17.14
C ASP A 28 12.13 14.74 -15.64
N MET A 29 11.06 14.81 -14.83
CA MET A 29 11.16 14.83 -13.37
C MET A 29 11.71 13.52 -12.78
N ILE A 30 11.55 12.38 -13.44
CA ILE A 30 11.92 11.08 -12.89
C ILE A 30 13.41 10.97 -12.63
N ALA A 31 14.24 11.37 -13.60
CA ALA A 31 15.68 11.21 -13.49
C ALA A 31 16.31 12.00 -12.33
N PRO A 32 16.04 13.32 -12.16
CA PRO A 32 16.53 14.06 -11.00
C PRO A 32 15.95 13.56 -9.68
N PHE A 33 14.67 13.10 -9.65
CA PHE A 33 14.06 12.55 -8.45
C PHE A 33 14.76 11.26 -8.00
N LEU A 34 15.09 10.37 -8.93
CA LEU A 34 15.79 9.12 -8.64
C LEU A 34 17.32 9.30 -8.48
N ALA A 35 17.90 10.47 -8.77
CA ALA A 35 19.36 10.66 -8.73
C ALA A 35 19.99 10.25 -7.39
N PRO A 36 19.45 10.63 -6.20
CA PRO A 36 20.01 10.26 -4.91
C PRO A 36 19.78 8.79 -4.53
N ALA A 37 18.82 8.11 -5.15
CA ALA A 37 18.45 6.74 -4.79
C ALA A 37 19.58 5.75 -5.10
N ARG A 38 19.69 4.72 -4.27
CA ARG A 38 20.72 3.67 -4.33
C ARG A 38 20.10 2.35 -4.78
N ASN A 39 20.94 1.42 -5.19
CA ASN A 39 20.55 0.03 -5.38
C ASN A 39 19.99 -0.53 -4.07
N GLN A 40 18.88 -1.27 -4.17
CA GLN A 40 18.12 -1.85 -3.06
C GLN A 40 17.30 -0.88 -2.20
N ASP A 41 17.34 0.44 -2.44
CA ASP A 41 16.35 1.35 -1.84
C ASP A 41 14.93 0.98 -2.33
N TRP A 42 13.92 1.28 -1.55
CA TRP A 42 12.54 1.08 -1.93
C TRP A 42 12.00 2.24 -2.77
N ALA A 43 11.40 1.92 -3.89
CA ALA A 43 10.56 2.83 -4.68
C ALA A 43 9.10 2.48 -4.43
N LEU A 44 8.38 3.38 -3.76
CA LEU A 44 6.95 3.26 -3.51
C LEU A 44 6.17 4.11 -4.51
N SER A 45 5.14 3.53 -5.11
CA SER A 45 4.13 4.27 -5.87
C SER A 45 2.74 3.77 -5.59
N GLN A 46 1.79 4.69 -5.65
CA GLN A 46 0.36 4.44 -5.77
C GLN A 46 -0.08 4.81 -7.20
N ASN A 47 -1.35 4.56 -7.53
CA ASN A 47 -1.88 4.87 -8.86
C ASN A 47 -2.47 6.29 -8.93
N GLU A 48 -1.72 7.27 -8.39
CA GLU A 48 -2.17 8.66 -8.19
C GLU A 48 -1.65 9.63 -9.23
N THR A 49 -0.71 9.19 -10.09
CA THR A 49 -0.07 10.07 -11.08
C THR A 49 0.05 9.42 -12.45
N ASN A 50 0.19 10.26 -13.49
CA ASN A 50 0.45 9.81 -14.86
C ASN A 50 1.85 9.17 -15.04
N LEU A 51 2.74 9.26 -14.06
CA LEU A 51 4.12 8.76 -14.17
C LEU A 51 4.35 7.40 -13.51
N THR A 52 3.35 6.78 -12.90
CA THR A 52 3.50 5.53 -12.13
C THR A 52 4.32 4.48 -12.90
N THR A 53 3.92 4.11 -14.10
CA THR A 53 4.64 3.09 -14.90
C THR A 53 6.07 3.52 -15.25
N SER A 54 6.25 4.76 -15.69
CA SER A 54 7.58 5.27 -16.07
C SER A 54 8.52 5.36 -14.88
N PHE A 55 8.01 5.80 -13.73
CA PHE A 55 8.75 5.88 -12.48
C PHE A 55 9.19 4.51 -11.98
N LEU A 56 8.26 3.54 -11.89
CA LEU A 56 8.57 2.19 -11.42
C LEU A 56 9.55 1.47 -12.37
N THR A 57 9.40 1.67 -13.68
CA THR A 57 10.35 1.13 -14.68
C THR A 57 11.75 1.72 -14.49
N ALA A 58 11.86 3.03 -14.30
CA ALA A 58 13.16 3.69 -14.09
C ALA A 58 13.79 3.28 -12.77
N ALA A 59 13.00 3.14 -11.69
CA ALA A 59 13.46 2.68 -10.39
C ALA A 59 13.98 1.23 -10.45
N LYS A 60 13.23 0.32 -11.12
CA LYS A 60 13.64 -1.08 -11.33
C LYS A 60 14.96 -1.17 -12.11
N ASN A 61 15.11 -0.38 -13.17
CA ASN A 61 16.35 -0.31 -13.97
C ASN A 61 17.54 0.21 -13.16
N LYS A 62 17.30 0.97 -12.09
CA LYS A 62 18.32 1.43 -11.14
C LYS A 62 18.66 0.39 -10.06
N GLY A 63 17.97 -0.75 -10.04
CA GLY A 63 18.15 -1.83 -9.07
C GLY A 63 17.42 -1.59 -7.74
N MET A 64 16.44 -0.70 -7.73
CA MET A 64 15.60 -0.48 -6.56
C MET A 64 14.59 -1.60 -6.40
N LYS A 65 14.13 -1.81 -5.17
CA LYS A 65 12.97 -2.66 -4.84
C LYS A 65 11.68 -1.87 -5.08
N ILE A 66 10.69 -2.51 -5.66
CA ILE A 66 9.44 -1.85 -6.03
C ILE A 66 8.33 -2.27 -5.08
N CYS A 67 7.78 -1.32 -4.35
CA CYS A 67 6.52 -1.45 -3.64
C CYS A 67 5.42 -0.73 -4.41
N TYR A 68 4.34 -1.43 -4.70
CA TYR A 68 3.17 -0.86 -5.36
C TYR A 68 1.92 -1.08 -4.51
N SER A 69 1.27 0.02 -4.15
CA SER A 69 -0.06 0.02 -3.54
C SER A 69 -1.05 0.47 -4.61
N ALA A 70 -1.92 -0.43 -5.06
CA ALA A 70 -2.74 -0.24 -6.26
C ALA A 70 -3.98 0.65 -6.00
N ALA A 71 -3.79 1.82 -5.42
CA ALA A 71 -4.87 2.76 -5.08
C ALA A 71 -4.68 4.11 -5.81
N PRO A 72 -5.70 4.67 -6.49
CA PRO A 72 -6.97 4.01 -6.86
C PRO A 72 -6.76 2.81 -7.78
N PHE A 73 -7.56 1.76 -7.57
CA PHE A 73 -7.36 0.49 -8.26
C PHE A 73 -7.85 0.52 -9.70
N VAL A 74 -6.98 0.07 -10.61
CA VAL A 74 -7.31 -0.21 -12.02
C VAL A 74 -6.65 -1.54 -12.41
N ALA A 75 -7.46 -2.55 -12.71
CA ALA A 75 -7.00 -3.93 -12.90
C ALA A 75 -5.95 -4.04 -14.03
N GLU A 76 -6.20 -3.41 -15.18
CA GLU A 76 -5.29 -3.42 -16.34
C GLU A 76 -3.94 -2.80 -16.03
N ILE A 77 -3.92 -1.67 -15.32
CA ILE A 77 -2.69 -0.98 -14.92
C ILE A 77 -1.93 -1.85 -13.92
N THR A 78 -2.62 -2.32 -12.88
CA THR A 78 -2.02 -3.18 -11.85
C THR A 78 -1.42 -4.43 -12.47
N ALA A 79 -2.16 -5.12 -13.34
CA ALA A 79 -1.70 -6.31 -14.04
C ALA A 79 -0.44 -6.05 -14.88
N SER A 80 -0.39 -4.92 -15.57
CA SER A 80 0.77 -4.54 -16.41
C SER A 80 2.04 -4.27 -15.59
N LEU A 81 1.89 -3.89 -14.31
CA LEU A 81 3.00 -3.56 -13.42
C LEU A 81 3.54 -4.77 -12.63
N LEU A 82 2.78 -5.87 -12.51
CA LEU A 82 3.19 -7.06 -11.73
C LEU A 82 4.63 -7.52 -12.01
N PRO A 83 5.12 -7.55 -13.27
CA PRO A 83 6.49 -7.97 -13.55
C PRO A 83 7.59 -7.08 -12.95
N LEU A 84 7.26 -5.86 -12.54
CA LEU A 84 8.19 -4.92 -11.93
C LEU A 84 8.17 -4.98 -10.40
N VAL A 85 7.05 -5.43 -9.82
CA VAL A 85 6.72 -5.29 -8.40
C VAL A 85 7.38 -6.36 -7.56
N ASP A 86 8.05 -5.96 -6.50
CA ASP A 86 8.61 -6.85 -5.47
C ASP A 86 7.64 -7.02 -4.29
N LEU A 87 6.89 -5.97 -3.92
CA LEU A 87 5.84 -6.00 -2.90
C LEU A 87 4.56 -5.34 -3.44
N LEU A 88 3.50 -6.13 -3.57
CA LEU A 88 2.16 -5.65 -3.90
C LEU A 88 1.30 -5.58 -2.64
N ILE A 89 0.67 -4.42 -2.42
CA ILE A 89 -0.33 -4.27 -1.35
C ILE A 89 -1.65 -3.84 -1.98
N VAL A 90 -2.68 -4.64 -1.73
CA VAL A 90 -4.06 -4.42 -2.20
C VAL A 90 -5.04 -4.78 -1.09
N ASN A 91 -6.26 -4.24 -1.15
CA ASN A 91 -7.33 -4.75 -0.30
C ASN A 91 -7.99 -5.99 -0.91
N HIS A 92 -8.84 -6.66 -0.13
CA HIS A 92 -9.50 -7.92 -0.55
C HIS A 92 -10.41 -7.75 -1.78
N ILE A 93 -11.00 -6.56 -2.00
CA ILE A 93 -11.83 -6.27 -3.17
C ILE A 93 -10.94 -6.12 -4.42
N GLU A 94 -9.86 -5.38 -4.28
CA GLU A 94 -8.86 -5.17 -5.32
C GLU A 94 -8.16 -6.47 -5.71
N ALA A 95 -7.79 -7.29 -4.71
CA ALA A 95 -7.21 -8.61 -4.93
C ALA A 95 -8.17 -9.53 -5.72
N ALA A 96 -9.45 -9.55 -5.34
CA ALA A 96 -10.47 -10.33 -6.06
C ALA A 96 -10.65 -9.84 -7.50
N ALA A 97 -10.66 -8.53 -7.74
CA ALA A 97 -10.77 -7.96 -9.08
C ALA A 97 -9.51 -8.24 -9.93
N LEU A 98 -8.32 -8.17 -9.33
CA LEU A 98 -7.05 -8.45 -10.01
C LEU A 98 -6.95 -9.93 -10.42
N THR A 99 -7.24 -10.84 -9.49
CA THR A 99 -7.23 -12.29 -9.76
C THR A 99 -8.27 -12.71 -10.80
N ALA A 100 -9.47 -12.11 -10.76
CA ALA A 100 -10.48 -12.30 -11.80
C ALA A 100 -10.02 -11.80 -13.18
N HIS A 101 -9.36 -10.63 -13.22
CA HIS A 101 -8.80 -10.07 -14.46
C HIS A 101 -7.69 -10.95 -15.05
N GLN A 102 -6.83 -11.50 -14.20
CA GLN A 102 -5.72 -12.38 -14.61
C GLN A 102 -6.15 -13.84 -14.84
N GLY A 103 -7.33 -14.23 -14.39
CA GLY A 103 -7.80 -15.61 -14.47
C GLY A 103 -6.97 -16.59 -13.63
N CYS A 104 -6.41 -16.12 -12.49
CA CYS A 104 -5.54 -16.93 -11.63
C CYS A 104 -5.87 -16.72 -10.15
N THR A 105 -5.23 -17.49 -9.27
CA THR A 105 -5.29 -17.30 -7.83
C THR A 105 -4.25 -16.26 -7.35
N ALA A 106 -4.38 -15.79 -6.11
CA ALA A 106 -3.49 -14.74 -5.57
C ALA A 106 -2.01 -15.18 -5.54
N ASP A 107 -1.75 -16.43 -5.19
CA ASP A 107 -0.41 -17.04 -5.18
C ASP A 107 0.20 -17.20 -6.59
N ALA A 108 -0.63 -17.16 -7.63
CA ALA A 108 -0.21 -17.27 -9.03
C ALA A 108 -0.02 -15.89 -9.72
N LEU A 109 -0.16 -14.77 -9.00
CA LEU A 109 0.08 -13.42 -9.55
C LEU A 109 1.56 -13.16 -9.89
N GLY A 110 2.49 -13.98 -9.39
CA GLY A 110 3.91 -13.92 -9.75
C GLY A 110 4.70 -12.78 -9.10
N VAL A 111 4.19 -12.19 -8.01
CA VAL A 111 4.92 -11.21 -7.22
C VAL A 111 5.62 -11.89 -6.04
N PRO A 112 6.87 -11.49 -5.68
CA PRO A 112 7.60 -12.06 -4.55
C PRO A 112 6.88 -11.91 -3.22
N HIS A 113 6.21 -10.77 -2.99
CA HIS A 113 5.48 -10.48 -1.77
C HIS A 113 4.13 -9.86 -2.10
N LEU A 114 3.05 -10.50 -1.65
CA LEU A 114 1.68 -10.01 -1.75
C LEU A 114 1.07 -9.86 -0.37
N ILE A 115 0.54 -8.68 -0.07
CA ILE A 115 -0.25 -8.42 1.14
C ILE A 115 -1.67 -8.05 0.71
N ILE A 116 -2.66 -8.76 1.29
CA ILE A 116 -4.08 -8.50 1.05
C ILE A 116 -4.70 -8.01 2.36
N THR A 117 -5.02 -6.73 2.43
CA THR A 117 -5.64 -6.13 3.62
C THR A 117 -7.14 -6.36 3.63
N SER A 118 -7.70 -6.63 4.82
CA SER A 118 -9.12 -6.92 5.05
C SER A 118 -9.72 -6.09 6.20
N GLY A 119 -9.21 -4.86 6.39
CA GLY A 119 -9.65 -3.93 7.43
C GLY A 119 -9.59 -4.55 8.83
N ALA A 120 -10.69 -4.54 9.56
CA ALA A 120 -10.77 -5.07 10.92
C ALA A 120 -10.50 -6.59 11.04
N LYS A 121 -10.44 -7.32 9.91
CA LYS A 121 -10.06 -8.73 9.90
C LYS A 121 -8.55 -8.94 9.88
N GLY A 122 -7.76 -7.92 9.58
CA GLY A 122 -6.31 -8.01 9.46
C GLY A 122 -5.84 -8.09 8.02
N ALA A 123 -4.76 -8.81 7.78
CA ALA A 123 -4.17 -8.95 6.45
C ALA A 123 -3.60 -10.35 6.24
N ASP A 124 -3.70 -10.82 5.01
CA ASP A 124 -3.11 -12.07 4.55
C ASP A 124 -1.83 -11.77 3.78
N TYR A 125 -0.82 -12.58 3.99
CA TYR A 125 0.43 -12.57 3.23
C TYR A 125 0.56 -13.85 2.40
N CYS A 126 1.08 -13.70 1.20
CA CYS A 126 1.48 -14.80 0.33
C CYS A 126 2.75 -14.39 -0.42
N GLY A 127 3.80 -15.18 -0.34
CA GLY A 127 5.06 -14.88 -1.03
C GLY A 127 6.24 -15.73 -0.56
N ASP A 128 7.45 -15.22 -0.75
CA ASP A 128 8.70 -15.94 -0.51
C ASP A 128 8.89 -16.42 0.95
N GLU A 129 8.25 -15.77 1.92
CA GLU A 129 8.26 -16.19 3.34
C GLU A 129 7.09 -17.14 3.70
N GLY A 130 6.38 -17.69 2.70
CA GLY A 130 5.25 -18.59 2.88
C GLY A 130 3.90 -17.89 2.79
N SER A 131 2.91 -18.41 3.52
CA SER A 131 1.57 -17.81 3.59
C SER A 131 1.11 -17.81 5.04
N PHE A 132 0.66 -16.66 5.52
CA PHE A 132 0.17 -16.48 6.89
C PHE A 132 -0.82 -15.32 7.00
N HIS A 133 -1.54 -15.29 8.10
CA HIS A 133 -2.49 -14.23 8.43
C HIS A 133 -2.02 -13.46 9.67
N VAL A 134 -2.10 -12.13 9.61
CA VAL A 134 -1.88 -11.24 10.75
C VAL A 134 -3.22 -10.59 11.11
N PRO A 135 -3.81 -10.90 12.30
CA PRO A 135 -5.07 -10.32 12.71
C PRO A 135 -4.91 -8.84 13.07
N ALA A 136 -5.95 -8.04 12.80
CA ALA A 136 -5.99 -6.67 13.30
C ALA A 136 -6.38 -6.63 14.79
N PRO A 137 -5.75 -5.76 15.60
CA PRO A 137 -6.24 -5.47 16.94
C PRO A 137 -7.69 -4.96 16.94
N ARG A 138 -8.47 -5.37 17.93
CA ARG A 138 -9.86 -4.93 18.07
C ARG A 138 -9.89 -3.54 18.69
N VAL A 139 -10.41 -2.57 17.94
CA VAL A 139 -10.58 -1.19 18.36
C VAL A 139 -11.94 -0.66 17.90
N GLU A 140 -12.40 0.43 18.52
CA GLU A 140 -13.55 1.18 18.02
C GLU A 140 -13.05 2.29 17.10
N PRO A 141 -13.33 2.20 15.79
CA PRO A 141 -12.81 3.19 14.85
C PRO A 141 -13.55 4.52 14.99
N VAL A 142 -12.81 5.61 14.96
CA VAL A 142 -13.28 6.99 14.91
C VAL A 142 -13.16 7.55 13.49
N ASP A 143 -12.03 7.29 12.84
CA ASP A 143 -11.76 7.74 11.47
C ASP A 143 -10.80 6.74 10.80
N THR A 144 -11.22 6.13 9.71
CA THR A 144 -10.44 5.12 8.99
C THR A 144 -9.57 5.70 7.85
N THR A 145 -9.59 7.04 7.69
CA THR A 145 -8.84 7.72 6.62
C THR A 145 -7.34 7.53 6.82
N GLY A 146 -6.65 7.02 5.79
CA GLY A 146 -5.21 6.80 5.81
C GLY A 146 -4.73 5.55 6.56
N ALA A 147 -5.65 4.68 7.04
CA ALA A 147 -5.26 3.43 7.70
C ALA A 147 -4.42 2.52 6.78
N GLY A 148 -4.76 2.44 5.50
CA GLY A 148 -3.99 1.71 4.51
C GLY A 148 -2.59 2.30 4.29
N ASP A 149 -2.48 3.63 4.24
CA ASP A 149 -1.20 4.32 4.07
C ASP A 149 -0.30 4.13 5.30
N THR A 150 -0.88 4.18 6.50
CA THR A 150 -0.15 3.88 7.74
C THR A 150 0.33 2.44 7.77
N TYR A 151 -0.54 1.49 7.41
CA TYR A 151 -0.17 0.07 7.33
C TYR A 151 1.00 -0.12 6.36
N LEU A 152 0.89 0.41 5.15
CA LEU A 152 1.92 0.36 4.12
C LEU A 152 3.25 0.97 4.61
N GLY A 153 3.20 2.16 5.20
CA GLY A 153 4.39 2.86 5.71
C GLY A 153 5.12 2.04 6.79
N TYR A 154 4.38 1.45 7.72
CA TYR A 154 4.94 0.60 8.76
C TYR A 154 5.51 -0.71 8.24
N VAL A 155 4.86 -1.38 7.27
CA VAL A 155 5.41 -2.56 6.60
C VAL A 155 6.75 -2.22 5.96
N LEU A 156 6.81 -1.17 5.14
CA LEU A 156 8.04 -0.78 4.46
C LEU A 156 9.16 -0.42 5.44
N ALA A 157 8.86 0.36 6.47
CA ALA A 157 9.84 0.73 7.50
C ALA A 157 10.35 -0.50 8.27
N GLY A 158 9.47 -1.46 8.56
CA GLY A 158 9.82 -2.72 9.23
C GLY A 158 10.80 -3.54 8.41
N ILE A 159 10.45 -3.87 7.17
CA ILE A 159 11.31 -4.68 6.30
C ILE A 159 12.61 -3.96 5.92
N ASP A 160 12.61 -2.64 5.78
CA ASP A 160 13.83 -1.86 5.53
C ASP A 160 14.77 -1.86 6.76
N SER A 161 14.21 -1.95 7.97
CA SER A 161 14.99 -2.10 9.21
C SER A 161 15.43 -3.54 9.51
N GLY A 162 15.08 -4.51 8.66
CA GLY A 162 15.49 -5.91 8.76
C GLY A 162 14.53 -6.80 9.54
N GLN A 163 13.30 -6.37 9.83
CA GLN A 163 12.26 -7.25 10.36
C GLN A 163 11.83 -8.28 9.29
N SER A 164 11.37 -9.45 9.76
CA SER A 164 10.63 -10.37 8.90
C SER A 164 9.32 -9.73 8.42
N MET A 165 8.76 -10.24 7.33
CA MET A 165 7.47 -9.75 6.84
C MET A 165 6.38 -9.87 7.90
N GLN A 166 6.38 -10.97 8.65
CA GLN A 166 5.40 -11.20 9.71
C GLN A 166 5.49 -10.15 10.84
N GLU A 167 6.69 -9.84 11.31
CA GLU A 167 6.91 -8.80 12.34
C GLU A 167 6.52 -7.42 11.82
N ALA A 168 6.93 -7.07 10.60
CA ALA A 168 6.57 -5.80 9.98
C ALA A 168 5.05 -5.63 9.81
N MET A 169 4.34 -6.71 9.43
CA MET A 169 2.89 -6.70 9.32
C MET A 169 2.19 -6.62 10.68
N GLN A 170 2.77 -7.19 11.74
CA GLN A 170 2.23 -7.08 13.11
C GLN A 170 2.34 -5.62 13.61
N ASP A 171 3.50 -4.99 13.46
CA ASP A 171 3.70 -3.57 13.80
C ASP A 171 2.74 -2.68 12.98
N ALA A 172 2.59 -2.96 11.69
CA ALA A 172 1.69 -2.24 10.81
C ALA A 172 0.21 -2.37 11.22
N ALA A 173 -0.21 -3.56 11.63
CA ALA A 173 -1.57 -3.80 12.11
C ALA A 173 -1.86 -3.03 13.41
N GLN A 174 -0.90 -2.99 14.35
CA GLN A 174 -1.01 -2.20 15.57
C GLN A 174 -1.08 -0.70 15.27
N ALA A 175 -0.20 -0.22 14.38
CA ALA A 175 -0.17 1.19 14.00
C ALA A 175 -1.47 1.64 13.32
N ALA A 176 -1.97 0.86 12.37
CA ALA A 176 -3.23 1.15 11.69
C ALA A 176 -4.43 1.11 12.66
N ALA A 177 -4.45 0.13 13.59
CA ALA A 177 -5.48 0.03 14.62
C ALA A 177 -5.46 1.25 15.57
N LEU A 178 -4.28 1.71 15.97
CA LEU A 178 -4.15 2.88 16.82
C LEU A 178 -4.54 4.16 16.08
N GLN A 179 -4.15 4.30 14.81
CA GLN A 179 -4.52 5.45 13.97
C GLN A 179 -6.04 5.60 13.86
N VAL A 180 -6.77 4.54 13.53
CA VAL A 180 -8.23 4.64 13.30
C VAL A 180 -9.02 5.04 14.55
N THR A 181 -8.42 5.03 15.74
CA THR A 181 -9.03 5.56 16.97
C THR A 181 -8.89 7.08 17.11
N ARG A 182 -8.23 7.75 16.17
CA ARG A 182 -7.94 9.19 16.19
C ARG A 182 -8.56 9.86 14.98
N HIS A 183 -8.92 11.14 15.11
CA HIS A 183 -9.37 11.94 13.97
C HIS A 183 -8.19 12.37 13.09
N GLY A 184 -8.40 12.31 11.78
CA GLY A 184 -7.47 12.78 10.76
C GLY A 184 -6.62 11.67 10.16
N ALA A 185 -5.97 11.97 9.03
CA ALA A 185 -5.11 11.06 8.29
C ALA A 185 -3.66 11.13 8.80
N SER A 186 -2.81 11.96 8.18
CA SER A 186 -1.38 12.04 8.52
C SER A 186 -1.10 12.47 9.97
N ALA A 187 -1.95 13.32 10.56
CA ALA A 187 -1.81 13.76 11.94
C ALA A 187 -2.16 12.67 12.96
N ALA A 188 -2.89 11.64 12.55
CA ALA A 188 -3.31 10.53 13.39
C ALA A 188 -2.31 9.37 13.40
N ILE A 189 -1.34 9.35 12.47
CA ILE A 189 -0.32 8.29 12.38
C ILE A 189 0.45 8.21 13.69
N PRO A 190 0.46 7.04 14.38
CA PRO A 190 1.20 6.90 15.62
C PRO A 190 2.71 6.90 15.37
N ARG A 191 3.46 7.25 16.39
CA ARG A 191 4.90 7.04 16.41
C ARG A 191 5.21 5.62 16.85
N ARG A 192 6.41 5.13 16.52
CA ARG A 192 6.80 3.75 16.84
C ARG A 192 6.83 3.46 18.35
N ASP A 193 7.15 4.48 19.18
CA ASP A 193 7.16 4.36 20.63
C ASP A 193 5.76 4.33 21.27
N GLU A 194 4.70 4.57 20.49
CA GLU A 194 3.32 4.42 20.94
C GLU A 194 2.76 3.01 20.69
N LEU A 195 3.45 2.18 19.91
CA LEU A 195 3.05 0.79 19.70
C LEU A 195 3.35 -0.03 20.95
N VAL A 196 2.35 -0.79 21.40
CA VAL A 196 2.52 -1.69 22.56
C VAL A 196 3.35 -2.88 22.11
N VAL A 197 4.55 -3.00 22.66
CA VAL A 197 5.38 -4.22 22.54
C VAL A 197 4.81 -5.20 23.56
N GLU A 198 3.98 -6.17 23.13
CA GLU A 198 3.60 -7.32 23.95
C GLU A 198 4.67 -8.43 23.85
#